data_0b5c530f1322eb6310eb9bd9257d476a
#
_entry.id   0b5c530f1322eb6310eb9bd9257d476a
#
_cell.length_a   1.000
_cell.length_b   1.000
_cell.length_c   1.000
_cell.angle_alpha   90.00
_cell.angle_beta   90.00
_cell.angle_gamma   90.00
#
_symmetry.space_group_name_H-M   'P 1'
#
loop_
_entity.id
_entity.type
_entity.pdbx_description
1 polymer ?
#
loop_
_entity_poly.entity_id
_entity_poly.type
_entity_poly.pdbx_seq_one_letter_code
_entity_poly.pdbx_strand_id
1 'polypeptide(L)'
;MQKNDVVKVTIEDIGVNGEGIGKIDGYTLFIKDAVIGDVVEAKIMKAKKNYGYARMMQIIEPSKDRVEPKCKFARQCGGCQIQQISYEKQLEFKNRKVLGNLERIGGFSPELLEKIADPIVGMEIPFHYRNKAQFPFGKDKNGVTVTGFYAGRTHDIIANTDCALGVEQNQEILETILSFMEQYQMEPYDEKTGKGLLRHVLIRYGFTTKEIMVCLVINAKKIPHCEKLVELLQKIEGMTSITISVNQKNTNVIMGDSYEVLWGQAFITDYIGEIKYQISPLSFFQVNPVQTEKLYGLALEYADLKGDETVWDLYCGIGTISLFLAQNAKQVYGVEIIPQAIEDARKNAQINGIENAKFYVGKAEEVLPGYYADYAKAHPGEQAHADVIVVDPSRKGCEESLLETMVQMQPERIVYVSCDSATLARDLKYLCGNGYELVKVRAVDQFSQTVHVETVVLLSRK
;
A
#
# COMPACT_ATOMS: atom_id res chain seq x y z
N MET A 1 -25.69 -28.04 7.44
CA MET A 1 -24.21 -28.15 7.55
C MET A 1 -23.76 -27.86 8.96
N GLN A 2 -22.89 -28.68 9.53
CA GLN A 2 -22.43 -28.60 10.93
C GLN A 2 -20.89 -28.55 10.97
N LYS A 3 -20.36 -28.14 12.13
CA LYS A 3 -18.92 -28.18 12.37
C LYS A 3 -18.41 -29.63 12.30
N ASN A 4 -17.27 -29.83 11.66
CA ASN A 4 -16.60 -31.10 11.39
C ASN A 4 -17.17 -31.93 10.23
N ASP A 5 -18.28 -31.52 9.58
CA ASP A 5 -18.70 -32.17 8.35
C ASP A 5 -17.59 -32.09 7.31
N VAL A 6 -17.39 -33.16 6.54
CA VAL A 6 -16.46 -33.21 5.40
C VAL A 6 -17.31 -33.26 4.13
N VAL A 7 -17.01 -32.35 3.22
CA VAL A 7 -17.83 -32.14 2.02
C VAL A 7 -16.95 -31.98 0.77
N LYS A 8 -17.45 -32.48 -0.36
CA LYS A 8 -16.89 -32.22 -1.68
C LYS A 8 -17.56 -30.96 -2.24
N VAL A 9 -16.75 -30.01 -2.71
CA VAL A 9 -17.27 -28.73 -3.23
C VAL A 9 -16.41 -28.23 -4.39
N THR A 10 -17.06 -27.67 -5.40
CA THR A 10 -16.43 -26.97 -6.51
C THR A 10 -16.29 -25.50 -6.13
N ILE A 11 -15.14 -24.90 -6.41
CA ILE A 11 -14.87 -23.49 -6.15
C ILE A 11 -15.32 -22.65 -7.34
N GLU A 12 -16.29 -21.77 -7.09
CA GLU A 12 -16.95 -20.96 -8.13
C GLU A 12 -16.46 -19.52 -8.17
N ASP A 13 -15.93 -18.99 -7.03
CA ASP A 13 -15.55 -17.60 -6.90
C ASP A 13 -14.43 -17.40 -5.86
N ILE A 14 -13.93 -16.16 -5.71
CA ILE A 14 -12.93 -15.75 -4.71
C ILE A 14 -13.53 -14.67 -3.81
N GLY A 15 -13.39 -14.87 -2.50
CA GLY A 15 -13.76 -13.89 -1.48
C GLY A 15 -12.80 -12.70 -1.41
N VAL A 16 -13.23 -11.67 -0.70
CA VAL A 16 -12.48 -10.41 -0.55
C VAL A 16 -11.10 -10.58 0.11
N ASN A 17 -10.88 -11.64 0.87
CA ASN A 17 -9.58 -11.96 1.49
C ASN A 17 -8.83 -13.07 0.75
N GLY A 18 -9.25 -13.47 -0.45
CA GLY A 18 -8.60 -14.50 -1.27
C GLY A 18 -9.02 -15.94 -0.96
N GLU A 19 -10.05 -16.15 -0.11
CA GLU A 19 -10.62 -17.48 0.08
C GLU A 19 -11.40 -17.91 -1.17
N GLY A 20 -11.27 -19.18 -1.58
CA GLY A 20 -12.17 -19.75 -2.58
C GLY A 20 -13.58 -19.84 -2.02
N ILE A 21 -14.57 -19.56 -2.84
CA ILE A 21 -16.01 -19.65 -2.52
C ILE A 21 -16.61 -20.80 -3.31
N GLY A 22 -17.24 -21.72 -2.61
CA GLY A 22 -18.07 -22.77 -3.21
C GLY A 22 -19.42 -22.85 -2.52
N LYS A 23 -20.41 -23.44 -3.19
CA LYS A 23 -21.77 -23.62 -2.65
C LYS A 23 -22.19 -25.08 -2.69
N ILE A 24 -22.91 -25.48 -1.65
CA ILE A 24 -23.56 -26.81 -1.55
C ILE A 24 -24.99 -26.57 -1.10
N ASP A 25 -25.96 -26.91 -1.95
CA ASP A 25 -27.40 -26.71 -1.67
C ASP A 25 -27.72 -25.28 -1.22
N GLY A 26 -27.09 -24.29 -1.83
CA GLY A 26 -27.25 -22.87 -1.49
C GLY A 26 -26.45 -22.39 -0.28
N TYR A 27 -25.79 -23.30 0.46
CA TYR A 27 -24.94 -22.94 1.59
C TYR A 27 -23.53 -22.56 1.15
N THR A 28 -23.09 -21.33 1.43
CA THR A 28 -21.80 -20.78 1.00
C THR A 28 -20.66 -21.21 1.91
N LEU A 29 -19.57 -21.71 1.35
CA LEU A 29 -18.34 -22.07 2.06
C LEU A 29 -17.18 -21.19 1.61
N PHE A 30 -16.46 -20.60 2.56
CA PHE A 30 -15.21 -19.90 2.37
C PHE A 30 -14.04 -20.83 2.71
N ILE A 31 -13.18 -21.12 1.74
CA ILE A 31 -12.12 -22.13 1.83
C ILE A 31 -10.78 -21.51 1.52
N LYS A 32 -9.92 -21.41 2.54
CA LYS A 32 -8.58 -20.85 2.37
C LYS A 32 -7.75 -21.70 1.40
N ASP A 33 -6.92 -21.05 0.57
CA ASP A 33 -6.01 -21.65 -0.39
C ASP A 33 -6.68 -22.39 -1.58
N ALA A 34 -8.01 -22.34 -1.69
CA ALA A 34 -8.74 -22.90 -2.81
C ALA A 34 -8.82 -21.90 -3.99
N VAL A 35 -8.73 -22.40 -5.22
CA VAL A 35 -8.71 -21.63 -6.47
C VAL A 35 -9.99 -21.86 -7.23
N ILE A 36 -10.49 -20.87 -7.95
CA ILE A 36 -11.65 -21.02 -8.84
C ILE A 36 -11.41 -22.18 -9.81
N GLY A 37 -12.39 -23.09 -9.89
CA GLY A 37 -12.31 -24.30 -10.70
C GLY A 37 -11.73 -25.51 -10.00
N ASP A 38 -11.16 -25.38 -8.78
CA ASP A 38 -10.82 -26.55 -7.99
C ASP A 38 -12.08 -27.33 -7.58
N VAL A 39 -11.97 -28.65 -7.56
CA VAL A 39 -12.87 -29.54 -6.82
C VAL A 39 -12.12 -30.04 -5.61
N VAL A 40 -12.60 -29.71 -4.40
CA VAL A 40 -11.88 -29.99 -3.16
C VAL A 40 -12.74 -30.76 -2.17
N GLU A 41 -12.07 -31.57 -1.34
CA GLU A 41 -12.62 -32.07 -0.10
C GLU A 41 -12.30 -31.05 1.01
N ALA A 42 -13.31 -30.56 1.71
CA ALA A 42 -13.17 -29.54 2.73
C ALA A 42 -13.89 -29.89 4.02
N LYS A 43 -13.22 -29.68 5.17
CA LYS A 43 -13.79 -29.89 6.51
C LYS A 43 -14.31 -28.56 7.06
N ILE A 44 -15.58 -28.54 7.46
CA ILE A 44 -16.21 -27.33 8.03
C ILE A 44 -15.63 -27.06 9.43
N MET A 45 -14.96 -25.93 9.56
CA MET A 45 -14.35 -25.46 10.81
C MET A 45 -15.31 -24.62 11.64
N LYS A 46 -16.16 -23.83 10.96
CA LYS A 46 -17.15 -22.95 11.60
C LYS A 46 -18.37 -22.84 10.70
N ALA A 47 -19.53 -23.22 11.22
CA ALA A 47 -20.83 -23.09 10.58
C ALA A 47 -21.59 -21.88 11.13
N LYS A 48 -22.22 -21.10 10.24
CA LYS A 48 -23.19 -20.04 10.51
C LYS A 48 -24.51 -20.40 9.85
N LYS A 49 -25.55 -19.59 10.01
CA LYS A 49 -26.88 -19.86 9.46
C LYS A 49 -26.87 -20.08 7.93
N ASN A 50 -26.19 -19.20 7.18
CA ASN A 50 -26.25 -19.19 5.71
C ASN A 50 -24.88 -19.42 5.05
N TYR A 51 -23.78 -19.51 5.83
CA TYR A 51 -22.44 -19.71 5.32
C TYR A 51 -21.52 -20.37 6.35
N GLY A 52 -20.38 -20.86 5.91
CA GLY A 52 -19.38 -21.45 6.78
C GLY A 52 -17.94 -21.18 6.30
N TYR A 53 -17.00 -21.46 7.20
CA TYR A 53 -15.57 -21.49 6.88
C TYR A 53 -15.09 -22.92 6.94
N ALA A 54 -14.39 -23.36 5.89
CA ALA A 54 -13.88 -24.71 5.83
C ALA A 54 -12.37 -24.72 5.55
N ARG A 55 -11.73 -25.79 5.96
CA ARG A 55 -10.33 -26.08 5.69
C ARG A 55 -10.26 -27.09 4.55
N MET A 56 -9.52 -26.75 3.51
CA MET A 56 -9.20 -27.68 2.42
C MET A 56 -8.37 -28.84 2.97
N MET A 57 -8.87 -30.06 2.81
CA MET A 57 -8.22 -31.30 3.22
C MET A 57 -7.45 -31.91 2.06
N GLN A 58 -8.06 -31.94 0.86
CA GLN A 58 -7.49 -32.49 -0.34
C GLN A 58 -8.04 -31.77 -1.57
N ILE A 59 -7.24 -31.65 -2.60
CA ILE A 59 -7.65 -31.24 -3.94
C ILE A 59 -7.96 -32.53 -4.71
N ILE A 60 -9.22 -32.67 -5.14
CA ILE A 60 -9.69 -33.85 -5.91
C ILE A 60 -9.38 -33.63 -7.39
N GLU A 61 -9.72 -32.45 -7.89
CA GLU A 61 -9.44 -32.02 -9.28
C GLU A 61 -8.88 -30.59 -9.20
N PRO A 62 -7.61 -30.38 -9.58
CA PRO A 62 -7.03 -29.04 -9.56
C PRO A 62 -7.58 -28.17 -10.70
N SER A 63 -7.79 -26.90 -10.42
CA SER A 63 -8.06 -25.89 -11.45
C SER A 63 -6.88 -25.75 -12.42
N LYS A 64 -7.18 -25.44 -13.68
CA LYS A 64 -6.17 -25.07 -14.68
C LYS A 64 -5.40 -23.77 -14.31
N ASP A 65 -6.02 -22.92 -13.50
CA ASP A 65 -5.47 -21.64 -13.03
C ASP A 65 -4.69 -21.77 -11.70
N ARG A 66 -4.57 -23.00 -11.18
CA ARG A 66 -3.76 -23.29 -9.99
C ARG A 66 -2.28 -23.41 -10.36
N VAL A 67 -1.45 -22.70 -9.61
CA VAL A 67 0.02 -22.77 -9.72
C VAL A 67 0.66 -23.10 -8.38
N GLU A 68 1.89 -23.60 -8.40
CA GLU A 68 2.68 -23.79 -7.18
C GLU A 68 3.18 -22.41 -6.71
N PRO A 69 2.93 -22.02 -5.46
CA PRO A 69 3.43 -20.77 -4.91
C PRO A 69 4.96 -20.71 -4.91
N LYS A 70 5.55 -19.62 -5.39
CA LYS A 70 7.00 -19.40 -5.36
C LYS A 70 7.56 -19.38 -3.93
N CYS A 71 6.78 -18.87 -2.98
CA CYS A 71 7.16 -18.80 -1.57
C CYS A 71 6.68 -20.05 -0.82
N LYS A 72 7.60 -20.83 -0.24
CA LYS A 72 7.29 -22.00 0.60
C LYS A 72 6.41 -21.71 1.82
N PHE A 73 6.33 -20.46 2.23
CA PHE A 73 5.53 -20.01 3.37
C PHE A 73 4.19 -19.36 2.97
N ALA A 74 3.85 -19.29 1.68
CA ALA A 74 2.66 -18.59 1.18
C ALA A 74 1.38 -18.98 1.92
N ARG A 75 1.25 -20.26 2.29
CA ARG A 75 0.09 -20.80 3.00
C ARG A 75 -0.01 -20.36 4.46
N GLN A 76 1.13 -20.07 5.11
CA GLN A 76 1.22 -19.76 6.55
C GLN A 76 1.35 -18.25 6.78
N CYS A 77 2.14 -17.58 5.95
CA CYS A 77 2.41 -16.15 6.02
C CYS A 77 1.15 -15.31 5.75
N GLY A 78 0.96 -14.23 6.52
CA GLY A 78 -0.15 -13.29 6.32
C GLY A 78 0.06 -12.29 5.17
N GLY A 79 1.25 -12.26 4.56
CA GLY A 79 1.61 -11.26 3.55
C GLY A 79 0.96 -11.47 2.18
N CYS A 80 0.81 -12.72 1.74
CA CYS A 80 0.23 -13.09 0.44
C CYS A 80 -1.05 -13.93 0.64
N GLN A 81 -2.06 -13.72 -0.21
CA GLN A 81 -3.33 -14.43 -0.12
C GLN A 81 -3.62 -15.29 -1.35
N ILE A 82 -3.02 -15.01 -2.50
CA ILE A 82 -3.41 -15.59 -3.78
C ILE A 82 -2.23 -16.08 -4.65
N GLN A 83 -1.08 -16.42 -4.05
CA GLN A 83 0.07 -16.96 -4.79
C GLN A 83 -0.20 -18.30 -5.51
N GLN A 84 -1.19 -19.05 -5.07
CA GLN A 84 -1.61 -20.30 -5.68
C GLN A 84 -2.46 -20.13 -6.94
N ILE A 85 -2.72 -18.89 -7.36
CA ILE A 85 -3.53 -18.53 -8.54
C ILE A 85 -2.59 -18.00 -9.63
N SER A 86 -2.78 -18.40 -10.89
CA SER A 86 -2.03 -17.86 -12.03
C SER A 86 -2.14 -16.34 -12.08
N TYR A 87 -1.08 -15.67 -12.54
CA TYR A 87 -1.03 -14.21 -12.47
C TYR A 87 -2.13 -13.55 -13.32
N GLU A 88 -2.41 -14.10 -14.48
CA GLU A 88 -3.51 -13.67 -15.35
C GLU A 88 -4.86 -13.74 -14.61
N LYS A 89 -5.08 -14.82 -13.86
CA LYS A 89 -6.32 -14.98 -13.09
C LYS A 89 -6.37 -14.06 -11.86
N GLN A 90 -5.23 -13.72 -11.27
CA GLN A 90 -5.17 -12.68 -10.24
C GLN A 90 -5.61 -11.31 -10.79
N LEU A 91 -5.15 -10.94 -11.99
CA LEU A 91 -5.54 -9.69 -12.64
C LEU A 91 -7.05 -9.66 -12.96
N GLU A 92 -7.59 -10.75 -13.52
CA GLU A 92 -9.03 -10.88 -13.77
C GLU A 92 -9.85 -10.73 -12.48
N PHE A 93 -9.45 -11.41 -11.40
CA PHE A 93 -10.08 -11.28 -10.09
C PHE A 93 -10.08 -9.83 -9.59
N LYS A 94 -8.93 -9.15 -9.64
CA LYS A 94 -8.77 -7.77 -9.16
C LYS A 94 -9.63 -6.79 -9.96
N ASN A 95 -9.63 -6.91 -11.29
CA ASN A 95 -10.45 -6.09 -12.15
C ASN A 95 -11.93 -6.30 -11.85
N ARG A 96 -12.40 -7.56 -11.78
CA ARG A 96 -13.78 -7.89 -11.43
C ARG A 96 -14.17 -7.37 -10.03
N LYS A 97 -13.26 -7.39 -9.06
CA LYS A 97 -13.48 -6.84 -7.72
C LYS A 97 -13.76 -5.33 -7.77
N VAL A 98 -12.98 -4.57 -8.55
CA VAL A 98 -13.17 -3.14 -8.72
C VAL A 98 -14.52 -2.85 -9.37
N LEU A 99 -14.79 -3.43 -10.54
CA LEU A 99 -16.03 -3.20 -11.26
C LEU A 99 -17.26 -3.63 -10.47
N GLY A 100 -17.20 -4.78 -9.81
CA GLY A 100 -18.29 -5.25 -8.95
C GLY A 100 -18.57 -4.38 -7.72
N ASN A 101 -17.58 -3.67 -7.19
CA ASN A 101 -17.80 -2.69 -6.12
C ASN A 101 -18.42 -1.40 -6.69
N LEU A 102 -17.97 -0.93 -7.85
CA LEU A 102 -18.55 0.22 -8.52
C LEU A 102 -20.03 -0.02 -8.88
N GLU A 103 -20.37 -1.21 -9.35
CA GLU A 103 -21.74 -1.61 -9.62
C GLU A 103 -22.59 -1.68 -8.34
N ARG A 104 -22.19 -2.51 -7.38
CA ARG A 104 -23.04 -2.84 -6.22
C ARG A 104 -23.10 -1.75 -5.16
N ILE A 105 -22.01 -1.03 -4.94
CA ILE A 105 -21.90 0.03 -3.91
C ILE A 105 -22.13 1.40 -4.57
N GLY A 106 -21.45 1.65 -5.67
CA GLY A 106 -21.52 2.91 -6.43
C GLY A 106 -22.85 3.10 -7.15
N GLY A 107 -23.51 2.00 -7.56
CA GLY A 107 -24.76 2.03 -8.31
C GLY A 107 -24.57 2.36 -9.80
N PHE A 108 -23.35 2.19 -10.33
CA PHE A 108 -23.04 2.39 -11.74
C PHE A 108 -23.53 1.20 -12.57
N SER A 109 -24.13 1.46 -13.74
CA SER A 109 -24.64 0.36 -14.57
C SER A 109 -23.51 -0.44 -15.21
N PRO A 110 -23.68 -1.76 -15.43
CA PRO A 110 -22.71 -2.59 -16.13
C PRO A 110 -22.34 -2.04 -17.51
N GLU A 111 -23.31 -1.52 -18.27
CA GLU A 111 -23.10 -0.97 -19.62
C GLU A 111 -22.20 0.27 -19.57
N LEU A 112 -22.37 1.13 -18.57
CA LEU A 112 -21.46 2.26 -18.36
C LEU A 112 -20.06 1.78 -18.06
N LEU A 113 -19.92 0.87 -17.08
CA LEU A 113 -18.64 0.35 -16.66
C LEU A 113 -17.89 -0.37 -17.79
N GLU A 114 -18.58 -1.14 -18.61
CA GLU A 114 -17.99 -1.78 -19.80
C GLU A 114 -17.43 -0.75 -20.80
N LYS A 115 -18.08 0.40 -20.93
CA LYS A 115 -17.67 1.47 -21.85
C LYS A 115 -16.45 2.27 -21.36
N ILE A 116 -16.35 2.50 -20.04
CA ILE A 116 -15.37 3.44 -19.46
C ILE A 116 -14.19 2.76 -18.73
N ALA A 117 -14.27 1.45 -18.51
CA ALA A 117 -13.21 0.73 -17.80
C ALA A 117 -12.17 0.19 -18.79
N ASP A 118 -10.94 0.66 -18.62
CA ASP A 118 -9.79 0.12 -19.33
C ASP A 118 -9.28 -1.18 -18.69
N PRO A 119 -8.60 -2.04 -19.45
CA PRO A 119 -7.97 -3.24 -18.90
C PRO A 119 -7.01 -2.92 -17.75
N ILE A 120 -7.00 -3.79 -16.74
CA ILE A 120 -6.10 -3.65 -15.60
C ILE A 120 -4.62 -3.61 -16.00
N VAL A 121 -3.85 -2.72 -15.38
CA VAL A 121 -2.41 -2.64 -15.57
C VAL A 121 -1.73 -3.69 -14.68
N GLY A 122 -1.17 -4.73 -15.29
CA GLY A 122 -0.40 -5.76 -14.61
C GLY A 122 1.10 -5.44 -14.50
N MET A 123 1.83 -6.34 -13.82
CA MET A 123 3.29 -6.33 -13.71
C MET A 123 3.90 -7.30 -14.73
N GLU A 124 5.07 -6.95 -15.26
CA GLU A 124 5.87 -7.89 -16.05
C GLU A 124 6.51 -8.95 -15.14
N ILE A 125 7.02 -8.50 -13.98
CA ILE A 125 7.63 -9.36 -12.96
C ILE A 125 6.83 -9.19 -11.65
N PRO A 126 5.89 -10.10 -11.33
CA PRO A 126 5.02 -9.97 -10.16
C PRO A 126 5.65 -10.45 -8.84
N PHE A 127 6.99 -10.40 -8.75
CA PHE A 127 7.80 -10.75 -7.58
C PHE A 127 8.94 -9.75 -7.42
N HIS A 128 9.60 -9.72 -6.25
CA HIS A 128 10.76 -8.87 -5.95
C HIS A 128 10.54 -7.36 -6.20
N TYR A 129 9.30 -6.90 -6.10
CA TYR A 129 8.93 -5.52 -6.41
C TYR A 129 8.90 -4.58 -5.20
N ARG A 130 8.90 -5.13 -3.97
CA ARG A 130 8.75 -4.30 -2.76
C ARG A 130 10.07 -3.65 -2.36
N ASN A 131 10.09 -2.33 -2.44
CA ASN A 131 11.22 -1.52 -2.01
C ASN A 131 11.25 -1.23 -0.50
N LYS A 132 10.23 -1.67 0.24
CA LYS A 132 10.13 -1.50 1.69
C LYS A 132 9.58 -2.74 2.35
N ALA A 133 10.23 -3.18 3.43
CA ALA A 133 9.72 -4.21 4.31
C ALA A 133 10.01 -3.87 5.77
N GLN A 134 9.15 -4.34 6.67
CA GLN A 134 9.31 -4.23 8.11
C GLN A 134 9.24 -5.64 8.70
N PHE A 135 10.34 -6.07 9.30
CA PHE A 135 10.48 -7.42 9.81
C PHE A 135 10.47 -7.40 11.33
N PRO A 136 9.51 -8.05 12.01
CA PRO A 136 9.54 -8.26 13.45
C PRO A 136 10.64 -9.24 13.85
N PHE A 137 11.19 -9.09 15.04
CA PHE A 137 12.04 -10.06 15.71
C PHE A 137 11.32 -10.69 16.88
N GLY A 138 11.52 -11.98 17.10
CA GLY A 138 10.91 -12.72 18.20
C GLY A 138 11.58 -14.07 18.39
N LYS A 139 10.97 -14.92 19.21
CA LYS A 139 11.43 -16.30 19.41
C LYS A 139 10.46 -17.28 18.81
N ASP A 140 11.00 -18.33 18.20
CA ASP A 140 10.20 -19.48 17.77
C ASP A 140 9.81 -20.35 18.98
N LYS A 141 9.08 -21.43 18.73
CA LYS A 141 8.63 -22.39 19.75
C LYS A 141 9.80 -23.11 20.49
N ASN A 142 11.00 -23.09 19.93
CA ASN A 142 12.20 -23.68 20.51
C ASN A 142 13.03 -22.65 21.26
N GLY A 143 12.62 -21.38 21.32
CA GLY A 143 13.36 -20.29 21.95
C GLY A 143 14.47 -19.68 21.10
N VAL A 144 14.56 -20.05 19.82
CA VAL A 144 15.53 -19.50 18.88
C VAL A 144 15.05 -18.13 18.39
N THR A 145 15.94 -17.14 18.36
CA THR A 145 15.64 -15.82 17.78
C THR A 145 15.43 -15.93 16.29
N VAL A 146 14.29 -15.42 15.81
CA VAL A 146 13.87 -15.46 14.40
C VAL A 146 13.36 -14.10 13.95
N THR A 147 13.39 -13.89 12.66
CA THR A 147 12.76 -12.74 11.98
C THR A 147 12.01 -13.20 10.74
N GLY A 148 11.06 -12.40 10.26
CA GLY A 148 10.26 -12.73 9.08
C GLY A 148 8.95 -11.95 9.08
N PHE A 149 7.83 -12.64 8.88
CA PHE A 149 6.51 -12.03 8.87
C PHE A 149 5.55 -12.74 9.80
N TYR A 150 4.52 -12.05 10.25
CA TYR A 150 3.48 -12.66 11.07
C TYR A 150 2.65 -13.67 10.27
N ALA A 151 2.33 -14.78 10.93
CA ALA A 151 1.34 -15.72 10.42
C ALA A 151 -0.04 -15.05 10.36
N GLY A 152 -0.84 -15.46 9.40
CA GLY A 152 -2.17 -14.85 9.21
C GLY A 152 -3.03 -14.90 10.49
N ARG A 153 -3.50 -13.71 10.92
CA ARG A 153 -4.37 -13.53 12.10
C ARG A 153 -3.71 -13.80 13.47
N THR A 154 -2.38 -13.88 13.52
CA THR A 154 -1.61 -14.03 14.76
C THR A 154 -0.41 -13.12 14.75
N HIS A 155 0.31 -13.03 15.87
CA HIS A 155 1.63 -12.41 15.98
C HIS A 155 2.76 -13.45 16.06
N ASP A 156 2.49 -14.71 15.71
CA ASP A 156 3.54 -15.71 15.57
C ASP A 156 4.39 -15.42 14.34
N ILE A 157 5.70 -15.37 14.50
CA ILE A 157 6.61 -15.05 13.41
C ILE A 157 6.90 -16.30 12.58
N ILE A 158 6.64 -16.23 11.30
CA ILE A 158 7.13 -17.18 10.31
C ILE A 158 8.57 -16.80 9.97
N ALA A 159 9.53 -17.61 10.37
CA ALA A 159 10.94 -17.39 10.09
C ALA A 159 11.19 -17.42 8.58
N ASN A 160 11.37 -16.23 7.99
CA ASN A 160 11.56 -16.07 6.56
C ASN A 160 12.40 -14.81 6.27
N THR A 161 13.66 -15.01 5.96
CA THR A 161 14.58 -13.95 5.54
C THR A 161 14.57 -13.72 4.02
N ASP A 162 14.09 -14.71 3.25
CA ASP A 162 13.99 -14.69 1.78
C ASP A 162 12.52 -14.57 1.35
N CYS A 163 12.00 -13.35 1.33
CA CYS A 163 10.64 -13.08 0.91
C CYS A 163 10.56 -12.86 -0.60
N ALA A 164 9.83 -13.72 -1.31
CA ALA A 164 9.66 -13.63 -2.76
C ALA A 164 9.07 -12.31 -3.30
N LEU A 165 8.51 -11.44 -2.45
CA LEU A 165 8.04 -10.10 -2.84
C LEU A 165 9.08 -9.01 -2.56
N GLY A 166 10.00 -9.22 -1.61
CA GLY A 166 11.05 -8.28 -1.23
C GLY A 166 12.24 -8.34 -2.16
N VAL A 167 13.14 -7.40 -2.01
CA VAL A 167 14.45 -7.40 -2.68
C VAL A 167 15.38 -8.43 -2.04
N GLU A 168 16.31 -8.97 -2.82
CA GLU A 168 17.23 -10.03 -2.39
C GLU A 168 18.16 -9.57 -1.25
N GLN A 169 18.51 -8.29 -1.22
CA GLN A 169 19.35 -7.68 -0.17
C GLN A 169 18.76 -7.82 1.24
N ASN A 170 17.44 -8.01 1.36
CA ASN A 170 16.81 -8.21 2.66
C ASN A 170 17.41 -9.43 3.39
N GLN A 171 17.73 -10.50 2.68
CA GLN A 171 18.24 -11.73 3.29
C GLN A 171 19.57 -11.48 4.00
N GLU A 172 20.55 -10.90 3.32
CA GLU A 172 21.87 -10.61 3.88
C GLU A 172 21.79 -9.68 5.08
N ILE A 173 20.95 -8.64 5.02
CA ILE A 173 20.73 -7.70 6.13
C ILE A 173 20.15 -8.42 7.35
N LEU A 174 19.12 -9.23 7.15
CA LEU A 174 18.45 -9.94 8.24
C LEU A 174 19.35 -11.00 8.89
N GLU A 175 20.10 -11.75 8.10
CA GLU A 175 21.05 -12.75 8.58
C GLU A 175 22.21 -12.10 9.34
N THR A 176 22.69 -10.95 8.88
CA THR A 176 23.71 -10.15 9.60
C THR A 176 23.19 -9.70 10.96
N ILE A 177 21.96 -9.21 11.05
CA ILE A 177 21.36 -8.76 12.33
C ILE A 177 21.12 -9.96 13.26
N LEU A 178 20.59 -11.09 12.74
CA LEU A 178 20.38 -12.30 13.54
C LEU A 178 21.70 -12.83 14.13
N SER A 179 22.75 -12.92 13.32
CA SER A 179 24.08 -13.37 13.75
C SER A 179 24.68 -12.44 14.82
N PHE A 180 24.48 -11.12 14.65
CA PHE A 180 24.91 -10.14 15.65
C PHE A 180 24.14 -10.32 16.97
N MET A 181 22.81 -10.51 16.92
CA MET A 181 21.98 -10.75 18.11
C MET A 181 22.41 -12.03 18.85
N GLU A 182 22.71 -13.09 18.13
CA GLU A 182 23.20 -14.35 18.69
C GLU A 182 24.57 -14.16 19.36
N GLN A 183 25.52 -13.54 18.67
CA GLN A 183 26.89 -13.30 19.17
C GLN A 183 26.89 -12.49 20.47
N TYR A 184 26.04 -11.48 20.58
CA TYR A 184 25.99 -10.58 21.75
C TYR A 184 24.83 -10.91 22.70
N GLN A 185 24.19 -12.06 22.56
CA GLN A 185 23.09 -12.57 23.41
C GLN A 185 21.97 -11.53 23.58
N MET A 186 21.59 -10.86 22.49
CA MET A 186 20.54 -9.85 22.50
C MET A 186 19.16 -10.49 22.35
N GLU A 187 18.29 -10.19 23.30
CA GLU A 187 16.91 -10.69 23.28
C GLU A 187 16.03 -9.84 22.35
N PRO A 188 15.25 -10.49 21.47
CA PRO A 188 14.21 -9.80 20.72
C PRO A 188 13.10 -9.32 21.66
N TYR A 189 12.37 -8.30 21.26
CA TYR A 189 11.24 -7.78 22.02
C TYR A 189 10.10 -8.79 22.09
N ASP A 190 9.60 -9.03 23.29
CA ASP A 190 8.42 -9.85 23.54
C ASP A 190 7.22 -8.95 23.89
N GLU A 191 6.22 -8.92 23.04
CA GLU A 191 5.01 -8.10 23.20
C GLU A 191 4.20 -8.44 24.46
N LYS A 192 4.30 -9.68 24.97
CA LYS A 192 3.56 -10.13 26.16
C LYS A 192 4.17 -9.62 27.45
N THR A 193 5.49 -9.59 27.50
CA THR A 193 6.22 -9.18 28.70
C THR A 193 6.71 -7.73 28.65
N GLY A 194 6.73 -7.13 27.46
CA GLY A 194 7.31 -5.80 27.23
C GLY A 194 8.83 -5.75 27.39
N LYS A 195 9.51 -6.90 27.40
CA LYS A 195 10.97 -7.04 27.59
C LYS A 195 11.65 -7.36 26.27
N GLY A 196 12.97 -7.23 26.25
CA GLY A 196 13.80 -7.44 25.06
C GLY A 196 14.14 -6.14 24.35
N LEU A 197 15.09 -6.18 23.43
CA LEU A 197 15.69 -4.99 22.81
C LEU A 197 15.14 -4.71 21.43
N LEU A 198 15.40 -5.60 20.47
CA LEU A 198 15.08 -5.37 19.06
C LEU A 198 13.65 -5.79 18.76
N ARG A 199 12.84 -4.83 18.29
CA ARG A 199 11.42 -5.04 17.94
C ARG A 199 11.27 -5.39 16.47
N HIS A 200 11.76 -4.50 15.60
CA HIS A 200 11.64 -4.60 14.15
C HIS A 200 12.89 -4.06 13.47
N VAL A 201 13.07 -4.42 12.23
CA VAL A 201 13.90 -3.68 11.29
C VAL A 201 13.05 -3.23 10.13
N LEU A 202 13.16 -1.95 9.76
CA LEU A 202 12.66 -1.42 8.51
C LEU A 202 13.82 -1.39 7.53
N ILE A 203 13.63 -2.01 6.36
CA ILE A 203 14.58 -1.99 5.26
C ILE A 203 13.90 -1.27 4.09
N ARG A 204 14.63 -0.31 3.48
CA ARG A 204 14.25 0.33 2.23
C ARG A 204 15.33 0.16 1.20
N TYR A 205 14.94 0.06 -0.05
CA TYR A 205 15.81 -0.12 -1.20
C TYR A 205 15.41 0.83 -2.32
N GLY A 206 16.35 1.64 -2.81
CA GLY A 206 16.18 2.47 -3.99
C GLY A 206 16.31 1.61 -5.25
N PHE A 207 15.24 1.46 -6.01
CA PHE A 207 15.26 0.60 -7.23
C PHE A 207 16.14 1.17 -8.33
N THR A 208 16.19 2.51 -8.45
CA THR A 208 17.04 3.18 -9.43
C THR A 208 18.46 3.37 -8.90
N THR A 209 18.60 3.86 -7.67
CA THR A 209 19.90 4.24 -7.08
C THR A 209 20.66 3.07 -6.48
N LYS A 210 19.96 1.97 -6.14
CA LYS A 210 20.49 0.81 -5.38
C LYS A 210 20.88 1.16 -3.93
N GLU A 211 20.51 2.32 -3.45
CA GLU A 211 20.75 2.74 -2.07
C GLU A 211 19.91 1.93 -1.09
N ILE A 212 20.53 1.56 0.05
CA ILE A 212 19.89 0.78 1.12
C ILE A 212 19.80 1.62 2.38
N MET A 213 18.63 1.58 3.01
CA MET A 213 18.41 2.07 4.38
C MET A 213 18.00 0.94 5.29
N VAL A 214 18.65 0.88 6.45
CA VAL A 214 18.27 0.03 7.58
C VAL A 214 17.89 0.90 8.75
N CYS A 215 16.67 0.76 9.27
CA CYS A 215 16.24 1.43 10.50
C CYS A 215 15.88 0.37 11.56
N LEU A 216 16.67 0.32 12.63
CA LEU A 216 16.47 -0.59 13.75
C LEU A 216 15.45 0.01 14.72
N VAL A 217 14.36 -0.70 14.98
CA VAL A 217 13.33 -0.27 15.94
C VAL A 217 13.55 -1.00 17.26
N ILE A 218 13.87 -0.24 18.32
CA ILE A 218 14.27 -0.80 19.59
C ILE A 218 13.39 -0.35 20.77
N ASN A 219 13.37 -1.18 21.80
CA ASN A 219 12.68 -0.95 23.07
C ASN A 219 13.60 -0.37 24.15
N ALA A 220 14.73 0.23 23.78
CA ALA A 220 15.68 0.85 24.68
C ALA A 220 16.22 2.14 24.08
N LYS A 221 17.02 2.89 24.82
CA LYS A 221 17.64 4.12 24.31
C LYS A 221 18.82 3.88 23.38
N LYS A 222 19.50 2.74 23.51
CA LYS A 222 20.72 2.39 22.75
C LYS A 222 20.81 0.89 22.50
N ILE A 223 21.53 0.50 21.47
CA ILE A 223 21.92 -0.89 21.18
C ILE A 223 23.31 -1.11 21.80
N PRO A 224 23.53 -2.13 22.64
CA PRO A 224 24.87 -2.53 23.05
C PRO A 224 25.72 -2.92 21.83
N HIS A 225 27.00 -2.58 21.85
CA HIS A 225 27.94 -2.84 20.74
C HIS A 225 27.45 -2.31 19.37
N CYS A 226 26.74 -1.19 19.37
CA CYS A 226 26.11 -0.60 18.17
C CYS A 226 27.12 -0.35 17.05
N GLU A 227 28.34 0.10 17.39
CA GLU A 227 29.43 0.34 16.45
C GLU A 227 29.82 -0.93 15.68
N LYS A 228 29.75 -2.11 16.32
CA LYS A 228 30.03 -3.40 15.64
C LYS A 228 28.92 -3.78 14.64
N LEU A 229 27.66 -3.54 15.01
CA LEU A 229 26.56 -3.76 14.09
C LEU A 229 26.66 -2.84 12.88
N VAL A 230 26.98 -1.56 13.09
CA VAL A 230 27.22 -0.59 12.02
C VAL A 230 28.38 -1.03 11.12
N GLU A 231 29.53 -1.48 11.69
CA GLU A 231 30.67 -2.01 10.92
C GLU A 231 30.32 -3.23 10.05
N LEU A 232 29.36 -4.05 10.48
CA LEU A 232 28.89 -5.20 9.70
C LEU A 232 27.94 -4.74 8.58
N LEU A 233 26.93 -3.95 8.90
CA LEU A 233 25.91 -3.53 7.95
C LEU A 233 26.47 -2.63 6.84
N GLN A 234 27.44 -1.73 7.15
CA GLN A 234 28.02 -0.83 6.16
C GLN A 234 28.83 -1.55 5.06
N LYS A 235 29.17 -2.83 5.24
CA LYS A 235 29.85 -3.65 4.23
C LYS A 235 28.92 -4.16 3.15
N ILE A 236 27.62 -4.13 3.41
CA ILE A 236 26.61 -4.56 2.43
C ILE A 236 26.57 -3.55 1.28
N GLU A 237 26.70 -4.02 0.06
CA GLU A 237 26.73 -3.17 -1.12
C GLU A 237 25.45 -2.32 -1.23
N GLY A 238 25.58 -1.03 -1.48
CA GLY A 238 24.48 -0.08 -1.53
C GLY A 238 24.06 0.49 -0.17
N MET A 239 24.63 0.05 0.96
CA MET A 239 24.29 0.60 2.27
C MET A 239 24.59 2.11 2.32
N THR A 240 23.56 2.91 2.55
CA THR A 240 23.62 4.37 2.51
C THR A 240 23.19 5.01 3.83
N SER A 241 22.27 4.35 4.53
CA SER A 241 21.66 4.88 5.75
C SER A 241 21.46 3.78 6.79
N ILE A 242 22.04 3.96 7.99
CA ILE A 242 21.77 3.12 9.15
C ILE A 242 21.24 4.02 10.25
N THR A 243 20.02 3.76 10.69
CA THR A 243 19.29 4.59 11.64
C THR A 243 18.69 3.74 12.75
N ILE A 244 18.29 4.40 13.83
CA ILE A 244 17.60 3.79 14.95
C ILE A 244 16.35 4.59 15.27
N SER A 245 15.26 3.89 15.58
CA SER A 245 14.02 4.49 16.07
C SER A 245 13.65 3.85 17.39
N VAL A 246 13.47 4.68 18.43
CA VAL A 246 13.12 4.21 19.78
C VAL A 246 11.60 4.13 19.89
N ASN A 247 11.07 2.93 20.12
CA ASN A 247 9.65 2.72 20.40
C ASN A 247 9.46 1.84 21.64
N GLN A 248 9.20 2.49 22.78
CA GLN A 248 8.92 1.84 24.07
C GLN A 248 7.40 1.72 24.35
N LYS A 249 6.55 2.19 23.42
CA LYS A 249 5.08 2.13 23.57
C LYS A 249 4.59 0.70 23.25
N ASN A 250 3.69 0.20 24.09
CA ASN A 250 3.02 -1.09 23.84
C ASN A 250 1.79 -0.84 22.95
N THR A 251 2.04 -0.60 21.67
CA THR A 251 1.01 -0.35 20.65
C THR A 251 1.38 -1.09 19.36
N ASN A 252 0.43 -1.18 18.42
CA ASN A 252 0.66 -1.75 17.09
C ASN A 252 1.49 -0.83 16.15
N VAL A 253 1.84 0.36 16.61
CA VAL A 253 2.71 1.27 15.84
C VAL A 253 4.13 0.74 15.90
N ILE A 254 4.73 0.48 14.75
CA ILE A 254 6.08 -0.11 14.63
C ILE A 254 7.15 0.93 14.94
N MET A 255 7.13 2.07 14.24
CA MET A 255 8.14 3.13 14.36
C MET A 255 7.89 3.98 15.61
N GLY A 256 8.97 4.52 16.19
CA GLY A 256 8.87 5.60 17.16
C GLY A 256 8.50 6.94 16.50
N ASP A 257 8.38 7.97 17.33
CA ASP A 257 8.01 9.32 16.87
C ASP A 257 9.16 10.04 16.14
N SER A 258 10.40 9.52 16.28
CA SER A 258 11.63 10.06 15.69
C SER A 258 12.63 8.95 15.38
N TYR A 259 13.70 9.31 14.70
CA TYR A 259 14.84 8.44 14.45
C TYR A 259 16.16 9.21 14.62
N GLU A 260 17.23 8.48 14.85
CA GLU A 260 18.60 8.98 14.96
C GLU A 260 19.49 8.27 13.93
N VAL A 261 20.38 9.00 13.29
CA VAL A 261 21.35 8.45 12.33
C VAL A 261 22.52 7.85 13.08
N LEU A 262 22.77 6.58 12.89
CA LEU A 262 23.93 5.87 13.43
C LEU A 262 25.12 5.93 12.47
N TRP A 263 24.84 5.89 11.15
CA TRP A 263 25.86 5.98 10.11
C TRP A 263 25.23 6.39 8.77
N GLY A 264 25.99 7.08 7.95
CA GLY A 264 25.59 7.51 6.61
C GLY A 264 24.61 8.66 6.62
N GLN A 265 23.61 8.61 5.74
CA GLN A 265 22.64 9.67 5.56
C GLN A 265 21.35 9.41 6.35
N ALA A 266 20.57 10.46 6.58
CA ALA A 266 19.25 10.39 7.21
C ALA A 266 18.15 9.85 6.29
N PHE A 267 18.45 9.62 5.02
CA PHE A 267 17.52 9.22 3.95
C PHE A 267 18.24 8.37 2.91
N ILE A 268 17.47 7.72 2.07
CA ILE A 268 17.91 7.21 0.76
C ILE A 268 17.25 8.02 -0.35
N THR A 269 17.81 7.93 -1.53
CA THR A 269 17.26 8.57 -2.73
C THR A 269 16.71 7.51 -3.67
N ASP A 270 15.55 7.78 -4.28
CA ASP A 270 15.03 6.98 -5.40
C ASP A 270 14.23 7.87 -6.34
N TYR A 271 13.76 7.30 -7.46
CA TYR A 271 13.07 8.02 -8.51
C TYR A 271 11.68 7.42 -8.79
N ILE A 272 10.76 8.27 -9.24
CA ILE A 272 9.53 7.89 -9.94
C ILE A 272 9.54 8.67 -11.25
N GLY A 273 9.73 7.97 -12.39
CA GLY A 273 10.08 8.63 -13.64
C GLY A 273 11.36 9.46 -13.49
N GLU A 274 11.31 10.71 -13.89
CA GLU A 274 12.46 11.65 -13.81
C GLU A 274 12.55 12.37 -12.45
N ILE A 275 11.55 12.23 -11.58
CA ILE A 275 11.51 12.96 -10.31
C ILE A 275 12.25 12.21 -9.22
N LYS A 276 13.21 12.90 -8.61
CA LYS A 276 14.04 12.43 -7.50
C LYS A 276 13.37 12.66 -6.15
N TYR A 277 13.39 11.65 -5.27
CA TYR A 277 12.85 11.77 -3.92
C TYR A 277 13.89 11.38 -2.87
N GLN A 278 13.99 12.17 -1.81
CA GLN A 278 14.64 11.80 -0.57
C GLN A 278 13.62 11.15 0.35
N ILE A 279 13.93 9.96 0.82
CA ILE A 279 13.00 9.09 1.55
C ILE A 279 13.60 8.77 2.91
N SER A 280 13.03 9.33 3.98
CA SER A 280 13.44 9.06 5.36
C SER A 280 12.80 7.74 5.90
N PRO A 281 13.23 7.23 7.06
CA PRO A 281 12.58 6.08 7.69
C PRO A 281 11.07 6.28 7.91
N LEU A 282 10.64 7.50 8.24
CA LEU A 282 9.25 7.83 8.56
C LEU A 282 8.42 8.24 7.35
N SER A 283 9.04 8.58 6.21
CA SER A 283 8.32 8.99 5.00
C SER A 283 7.43 7.88 4.47
N PHE A 284 6.22 8.23 4.03
CA PHE A 284 5.45 7.35 3.17
C PHE A 284 6.02 7.43 1.74
N PHE A 285 6.31 6.31 1.15
CA PHE A 285 6.70 6.18 -0.25
C PHE A 285 6.15 4.85 -0.77
N GLN A 286 5.59 4.84 -1.97
CA GLN A 286 4.95 3.68 -2.56
C GLN A 286 5.93 2.50 -2.66
N VAL A 287 5.45 1.29 -2.33
CA VAL A 287 6.33 0.11 -2.16
C VAL A 287 6.71 -0.60 -3.46
N ASN A 288 6.12 -0.21 -4.57
CA ASN A 288 6.37 -0.77 -5.90
C ASN A 288 6.65 0.36 -6.89
N PRO A 289 7.89 0.83 -7.03
CA PRO A 289 8.21 2.01 -7.83
C PRO A 289 7.85 1.85 -9.31
N VAL A 290 8.02 0.66 -9.89
CA VAL A 290 7.68 0.40 -11.30
C VAL A 290 6.18 0.58 -11.58
N GLN A 291 5.33 0.03 -10.71
CA GLN A 291 3.88 0.21 -10.86
C GLN A 291 3.42 1.60 -10.42
N THR A 292 4.13 2.23 -9.49
CA THR A 292 3.84 3.61 -9.06
C THR A 292 4.04 4.60 -10.21
N GLU A 293 5.07 4.43 -11.02
CA GLU A 293 5.27 5.24 -12.21
C GLU A 293 4.09 5.10 -13.20
N LYS A 294 3.61 3.88 -13.43
CA LYS A 294 2.42 3.63 -14.26
C LYS A 294 1.15 4.23 -13.62
N LEU A 295 0.97 4.08 -12.30
CA LEU A 295 -0.17 4.62 -11.55
C LEU A 295 -0.22 6.16 -11.66
N TYR A 296 0.92 6.82 -11.45
CA TYR A 296 1.01 8.28 -11.54
C TYR A 296 0.96 8.79 -12.98
N GLY A 297 1.48 7.99 -13.93
CA GLY A 297 1.30 8.25 -15.36
C GLY A 297 -0.18 8.28 -15.76
N LEU A 298 -1.00 7.34 -15.23
CA LEU A 298 -2.44 7.36 -15.42
C LEU A 298 -3.11 8.57 -14.75
N ALA A 299 -2.68 8.93 -13.54
CA ALA A 299 -3.22 10.11 -12.86
C ALA A 299 -2.92 11.39 -13.66
N LEU A 300 -1.71 11.52 -14.23
CA LEU A 300 -1.32 12.62 -15.11
C LEU A 300 -2.12 12.60 -16.43
N GLU A 301 -2.28 11.44 -17.07
CA GLU A 301 -3.10 11.28 -18.26
C GLU A 301 -4.55 11.74 -18.01
N TYR A 302 -5.14 11.32 -16.88
CA TYR A 302 -6.52 11.65 -16.53
C TYR A 302 -6.68 13.12 -16.10
N ALA A 303 -5.64 13.72 -15.51
CA ALA A 303 -5.61 15.15 -15.24
C ALA A 303 -5.62 16.00 -16.52
N ASP A 304 -5.15 15.46 -17.65
CA ASP A 304 -5.12 16.07 -18.99
C ASP A 304 -4.60 17.51 -18.99
N LEU A 305 -3.44 17.73 -18.35
CA LEU A 305 -2.85 19.06 -18.16
C LEU A 305 -2.22 19.61 -19.42
N LYS A 306 -2.47 20.89 -19.72
CA LYS A 306 -1.98 21.62 -20.90
C LYS A 306 -0.92 22.68 -20.55
N GLY A 307 -0.67 22.91 -19.26
CA GLY A 307 0.33 23.84 -18.75
C GLY A 307 -0.24 25.15 -18.22
N ASP A 308 -1.55 25.33 -18.22
CA ASP A 308 -2.24 26.52 -17.71
C ASP A 308 -3.12 26.25 -16.48
N GLU A 309 -3.24 24.97 -16.08
CA GLU A 309 -4.10 24.56 -14.98
C GLU A 309 -3.47 24.75 -13.61
N THR A 310 -4.33 25.07 -12.64
CA THR A 310 -4.08 25.02 -11.21
C THR A 310 -4.60 23.69 -10.66
N VAL A 311 -3.69 22.88 -10.13
CA VAL A 311 -3.96 21.54 -9.60
C VAL A 311 -3.84 21.53 -8.07
N TRP A 312 -4.78 20.91 -7.39
CA TRP A 312 -4.72 20.61 -5.96
C TRP A 312 -4.55 19.12 -5.72
N ASP A 313 -3.50 18.77 -4.99
CA ASP A 313 -3.23 17.41 -4.51
C ASP A 313 -3.58 17.35 -3.00
N LEU A 314 -4.74 16.75 -2.70
CA LEU A 314 -5.27 16.70 -1.35
C LEU A 314 -4.94 15.33 -0.71
N TYR A 315 -3.92 15.21 0.04
CA TYR A 315 -3.20 14.08 0.64
C TYR A 315 -1.81 13.89 0.02
N CYS A 316 -1.08 14.98 -0.18
CA CYS A 316 0.15 14.97 -1.01
C CYS A 316 1.32 14.18 -0.38
N GLY A 317 1.30 13.86 0.92
CA GLY A 317 2.40 13.22 1.60
C GLY A 317 3.72 13.98 1.43
N ILE A 318 4.76 13.30 0.98
CA ILE A 318 6.07 13.91 0.65
C ILE A 318 6.12 14.52 -0.77
N GLY A 319 4.96 14.78 -1.37
CA GLY A 319 4.81 15.43 -2.67
C GLY A 319 4.96 14.48 -3.88
N THR A 320 4.74 13.18 -3.71
CA THR A 320 5.02 12.22 -4.79
C THR A 320 4.17 12.45 -6.03
N ILE A 321 2.85 12.57 -5.90
CA ILE A 321 1.95 12.89 -7.02
C ILE A 321 2.08 14.36 -7.41
N SER A 322 2.13 15.27 -6.42
CA SER A 322 2.24 16.71 -6.66
C SER A 322 3.40 17.07 -7.60
N LEU A 323 4.60 16.55 -7.33
CA LEU A 323 5.79 16.86 -8.13
C LEU A 323 5.73 16.18 -9.52
N PHE A 324 5.08 15.04 -9.61
CA PHE A 324 4.85 14.36 -10.89
C PHE A 324 3.91 15.19 -11.79
N LEU A 325 2.85 15.76 -11.23
CA LEU A 325 1.89 16.65 -11.91
C LEU A 325 2.50 18.01 -12.25
N ALA A 326 3.40 18.53 -11.41
CA ALA A 326 4.02 19.85 -11.60
C ALA A 326 4.81 19.98 -12.91
N GLN A 327 5.23 18.86 -13.50
CA GLN A 327 5.90 18.85 -14.80
C GLN A 327 5.01 19.40 -15.94
N ASN A 328 3.68 19.30 -15.81
CA ASN A 328 2.71 19.64 -16.84
C ASN A 328 1.66 20.67 -16.37
N ALA A 329 1.69 21.11 -15.13
CA ALA A 329 0.75 22.08 -14.56
C ALA A 329 1.37 23.50 -14.55
N LYS A 330 0.52 24.53 -14.59
CA LYS A 330 0.92 25.91 -14.29
C LYS A 330 1.33 26.05 -12.82
N GLN A 331 0.53 25.52 -11.91
CA GLN A 331 0.74 25.56 -10.48
C GLN A 331 0.15 24.31 -9.82
N VAL A 332 0.89 23.71 -8.89
CA VAL A 332 0.38 22.63 -8.03
C VAL A 332 0.38 23.09 -6.59
N TYR A 333 -0.70 22.79 -5.88
CA TYR A 333 -0.85 23.00 -4.45
C TYR A 333 -1.05 21.64 -3.76
N GLY A 334 -0.10 21.25 -2.90
CA GLY A 334 -0.19 20.03 -2.10
C GLY A 334 -0.66 20.33 -0.68
N VAL A 335 -1.56 19.51 -0.16
CA VAL A 335 -2.06 19.61 1.22
C VAL A 335 -1.86 18.28 1.95
N GLU A 336 -1.28 18.36 3.16
CA GLU A 336 -1.05 17.19 4.02
C GLU A 336 -1.12 17.60 5.48
N ILE A 337 -1.71 16.77 6.31
CA ILE A 337 -1.90 17.05 7.74
C ILE A 337 -0.59 16.89 8.55
N ILE A 338 0.37 16.12 8.04
CA ILE A 338 1.63 15.79 8.72
C ILE A 338 2.70 16.84 8.38
N PRO A 339 3.12 17.70 9.34
CA PRO A 339 4.09 18.77 9.06
C PRO A 339 5.42 18.25 8.49
N GLN A 340 5.94 17.12 9.00
CA GLN A 340 7.19 16.55 8.54
C GLN A 340 7.12 16.12 7.07
N ALA A 341 5.99 15.58 6.63
CA ALA A 341 5.78 15.19 5.24
C ALA A 341 5.82 16.42 4.31
N ILE A 342 5.24 17.54 4.74
CA ILE A 342 5.31 18.82 3.99
C ILE A 342 6.75 19.37 3.92
N GLU A 343 7.53 19.25 4.98
CA GLU A 343 8.96 19.63 4.92
C GLU A 343 9.72 18.77 3.91
N ASP A 344 9.46 17.46 3.90
CA ASP A 344 10.06 16.54 2.93
C ASP A 344 9.58 16.85 1.50
N ALA A 345 8.29 17.20 1.31
CA ALA A 345 7.75 17.61 0.01
C ALA A 345 8.45 18.87 -0.54
N ARG A 346 8.68 19.86 0.32
CA ARG A 346 9.41 21.10 -0.06
C ARG A 346 10.85 20.81 -0.43
N LYS A 347 11.54 19.95 0.31
CA LYS A 347 12.90 19.49 -0.02
C LYS A 347 12.92 18.74 -1.35
N ASN A 348 11.95 17.85 -1.58
CA ASN A 348 11.81 17.11 -2.82
C ASN A 348 11.54 18.05 -4.01
N ALA A 349 10.73 19.09 -3.86
CA ALA A 349 10.58 20.14 -4.89
C ALA A 349 11.91 20.84 -5.18
N GLN A 350 12.62 21.24 -4.14
CA GLN A 350 13.90 21.98 -4.26
C GLN A 350 14.98 21.16 -4.99
N ILE A 351 15.17 19.88 -4.64
CA ILE A 351 16.21 19.05 -5.28
C ILE A 351 15.92 18.73 -6.74
N ASN A 352 14.67 18.90 -7.19
CA ASN A 352 14.25 18.74 -8.58
C ASN A 352 14.14 20.09 -9.32
N GLY A 353 14.40 21.23 -8.67
CA GLY A 353 14.23 22.56 -9.28
C GLY A 353 12.78 22.89 -9.65
N ILE A 354 11.80 22.27 -8.97
CA ILE A 354 10.38 22.48 -9.21
C ILE A 354 9.91 23.68 -8.39
N GLU A 355 9.61 24.81 -9.05
CA GLU A 355 9.22 26.08 -8.41
C GLU A 355 7.70 26.30 -8.41
N ASN A 356 6.97 25.59 -9.27
CA ASN A 356 5.52 25.69 -9.43
C ASN A 356 4.73 24.71 -8.54
N ALA A 357 5.34 24.17 -7.47
CA ALA A 357 4.67 23.35 -6.45
C ALA A 357 4.77 24.05 -5.09
N LYS A 358 3.63 24.23 -4.42
CA LYS A 358 3.54 24.81 -3.06
C LYS A 358 2.83 23.86 -2.13
N PHE A 359 3.25 23.81 -0.87
CA PHE A 359 2.78 22.81 0.08
C PHE A 359 2.29 23.45 1.38
N TYR A 360 1.12 23.01 1.84
CA TYR A 360 0.41 23.51 3.02
C TYR A 360 0.19 22.39 4.04
N VAL A 361 0.44 22.71 5.31
CA VAL A 361 0.11 21.81 6.42
C VAL A 361 -1.32 22.11 6.87
N GLY A 362 -2.16 21.09 6.92
CA GLY A 362 -3.53 21.22 7.42
C GLY A 362 -4.47 20.20 6.81
N LYS A 363 -5.73 20.30 7.19
CA LYS A 363 -6.79 19.50 6.58
C LYS A 363 -7.22 20.13 5.26
N ALA A 364 -7.39 19.31 4.24
CA ALA A 364 -7.71 19.78 2.89
C ALA A 364 -9.03 20.57 2.86
N GLU A 365 -10.05 20.13 3.61
CA GLU A 365 -11.36 20.79 3.75
C GLU A 365 -11.31 22.16 4.45
N GLU A 366 -10.20 22.50 5.11
CA GLU A 366 -9.96 23.81 5.73
C GLU A 366 -9.03 24.67 4.87
N VAL A 367 -7.93 24.08 4.37
CA VAL A 367 -6.89 24.79 3.62
C VAL A 367 -7.40 25.28 2.26
N LEU A 368 -8.09 24.42 1.51
CA LEU A 368 -8.54 24.73 0.16
C LEU A 368 -9.56 25.90 0.14
N PRO A 369 -10.65 25.91 0.91
CA PRO A 369 -11.56 27.05 0.96
C PRO A 369 -10.90 28.31 1.53
N GLY A 370 -10.05 28.16 2.55
CA GLY A 370 -9.31 29.27 3.15
C GLY A 370 -8.41 30.00 2.15
N TYR A 371 -7.68 29.24 1.33
CA TYR A 371 -6.85 29.78 0.27
C TYR A 371 -7.66 30.67 -0.69
N TYR A 372 -8.77 30.17 -1.22
CA TYR A 372 -9.58 30.93 -2.17
C TYR A 372 -10.31 32.10 -1.53
N ALA A 373 -10.70 32.01 -0.27
CA ALA A 373 -11.27 33.15 0.47
C ALA A 373 -10.23 34.29 0.63
N ASP A 374 -8.97 33.97 0.90
CA ASP A 374 -7.90 34.95 1.02
C ASP A 374 -7.46 35.47 -0.35
N TYR A 375 -7.42 34.64 -1.38
CA TYR A 375 -7.16 35.07 -2.75
C TYR A 375 -8.19 36.11 -3.23
N ALA A 376 -9.48 35.84 -3.03
CA ALA A 376 -10.56 36.76 -3.42
C ALA A 376 -10.48 38.12 -2.70
N LYS A 377 -10.03 38.16 -1.43
CA LYS A 377 -9.78 39.43 -0.71
C LYS A 377 -8.57 40.20 -1.30
N ALA A 378 -7.51 39.47 -1.65
CA ALA A 378 -6.28 40.07 -2.19
C ALA A 378 -6.42 40.54 -3.65
N HIS A 379 -7.34 39.92 -4.43
CA HIS A 379 -7.54 40.16 -5.86
C HIS A 379 -9.03 40.41 -6.15
N PRO A 380 -9.61 41.55 -5.73
CA PRO A 380 -11.00 41.84 -5.96
C PRO A 380 -11.38 41.86 -7.44
N GLY A 381 -12.37 41.03 -7.82
CA GLY A 381 -12.82 40.92 -9.22
C GLY A 381 -12.14 39.83 -10.04
N GLU A 382 -11.11 39.17 -9.51
CA GLU A 382 -10.53 37.96 -10.12
C GLU A 382 -11.23 36.70 -9.58
N GLN A 383 -11.58 35.79 -10.48
CA GLN A 383 -12.04 34.46 -10.11
C GLN A 383 -10.86 33.48 -10.23
N ALA A 384 -10.38 32.99 -9.09
CA ALA A 384 -9.47 31.86 -9.07
C ALA A 384 -10.23 30.59 -8.63
N HIS A 385 -9.96 29.48 -9.26
CA HIS A 385 -10.56 28.19 -8.94
C HIS A 385 -9.54 27.07 -9.12
N ALA A 386 -9.83 25.90 -8.56
CA ALA A 386 -9.10 24.68 -8.87
C ALA A 386 -9.57 24.16 -10.23
N ASP A 387 -8.67 24.01 -11.18
CA ASP A 387 -9.03 23.39 -12.47
C ASP A 387 -9.13 21.87 -12.31
N VAL A 388 -8.17 21.29 -11.58
CA VAL A 388 -8.11 19.87 -11.31
C VAL A 388 -7.86 19.61 -9.82
N ILE A 389 -8.59 18.67 -9.25
CA ILE A 389 -8.31 18.13 -7.92
C ILE A 389 -7.86 16.68 -8.06
N VAL A 390 -6.74 16.34 -7.43
CA VAL A 390 -6.23 14.96 -7.32
C VAL A 390 -6.28 14.53 -5.87
N VAL A 391 -6.75 13.30 -5.60
CA VAL A 391 -6.80 12.72 -4.26
C VAL A 391 -6.25 11.30 -4.26
N ASP A 392 -5.45 10.97 -3.22
CA ASP A 392 -4.99 9.60 -2.92
C ASP A 392 -5.19 9.33 -1.41
N PRO A 393 -6.44 9.18 -0.95
CA PRO A 393 -6.76 9.04 0.45
C PRO A 393 -6.35 7.67 1.01
N SER A 394 -6.33 7.54 2.33
CA SER A 394 -6.19 6.27 3.02
C SER A 394 -7.32 5.29 2.64
N ARG A 395 -7.21 4.01 3.08
CA ARG A 395 -8.24 2.97 2.86
C ARG A 395 -9.67 3.35 3.31
N LYS A 396 -9.83 4.39 4.14
CA LYS A 396 -11.15 4.87 4.56
C LYS A 396 -11.87 5.69 3.49
N GLY A 397 -11.18 6.09 2.44
CA GLY A 397 -11.66 7.05 1.46
C GLY A 397 -11.59 8.49 1.99
N CYS A 398 -12.27 9.41 1.33
CA CYS A 398 -12.40 10.80 1.76
C CYS A 398 -13.43 10.94 2.88
N GLU A 399 -13.18 11.87 3.79
CA GLU A 399 -14.19 12.32 4.75
C GLU A 399 -15.30 13.10 4.00
N GLU A 400 -16.52 13.07 4.53
CA GLU A 400 -17.68 13.72 3.89
C GLU A 400 -17.47 15.24 3.70
N SER A 401 -16.88 15.91 4.68
CA SER A 401 -16.52 17.33 4.61
C SER A 401 -15.58 17.66 3.44
N LEU A 402 -14.66 16.75 3.11
CA LEU A 402 -13.77 16.93 1.97
C LEU A 402 -14.50 16.72 0.64
N LEU A 403 -15.40 15.73 0.55
CA LEU A 403 -16.23 15.52 -0.63
C LEU A 403 -17.12 16.74 -0.91
N GLU A 404 -17.74 17.32 0.15
CA GLU A 404 -18.49 18.57 0.07
C GLU A 404 -17.64 19.74 -0.43
N THR A 405 -16.43 19.87 0.10
CA THR A 405 -15.47 20.90 -0.31
C THR A 405 -15.11 20.76 -1.79
N MET A 406 -14.81 19.55 -2.27
CA MET A 406 -14.52 19.31 -3.70
C MET A 406 -15.70 19.72 -4.59
N VAL A 407 -16.93 19.40 -4.19
CA VAL A 407 -18.13 19.80 -4.94
C VAL A 407 -18.29 21.33 -4.94
N GLN A 408 -18.06 21.99 -3.81
CA GLN A 408 -18.15 23.47 -3.69
C GLN A 408 -17.10 24.20 -4.52
N MET A 409 -15.88 23.66 -4.62
CA MET A 409 -14.81 24.23 -5.41
C MET A 409 -15.00 24.09 -6.91
N GLN A 410 -15.89 23.20 -7.35
CA GLN A 410 -16.29 23.00 -8.74
C GLN A 410 -15.13 22.81 -9.73
N PRO A 411 -14.12 21.95 -9.43
CA PRO A 411 -13.08 21.68 -10.41
C PRO A 411 -13.67 21.09 -11.69
N GLU A 412 -13.03 21.33 -12.82
CA GLU A 412 -13.45 20.73 -14.08
C GLU A 412 -13.25 19.21 -14.07
N ARG A 413 -12.17 18.77 -13.43
CA ARG A 413 -11.80 17.35 -13.33
C ARG A 413 -11.41 16.99 -11.91
N ILE A 414 -11.79 15.77 -11.49
CA ILE A 414 -11.30 15.13 -10.28
C ILE A 414 -10.64 13.82 -10.68
N VAL A 415 -9.37 13.66 -10.32
CA VAL A 415 -8.64 12.39 -10.45
C VAL A 415 -8.55 11.75 -9.08
N TYR A 416 -9.15 10.57 -8.93
CA TYR A 416 -9.18 9.85 -7.66
C TYR A 416 -8.35 8.57 -7.78
N VAL A 417 -7.25 8.50 -7.03
CA VAL A 417 -6.44 7.30 -6.82
C VAL A 417 -6.92 6.62 -5.55
N SER A 418 -7.10 5.30 -5.56
CA SER A 418 -7.64 4.59 -4.40
C SER A 418 -7.10 3.18 -4.24
N CYS A 419 -6.67 2.84 -3.03
CA CYS A 419 -6.26 1.49 -2.64
C CYS A 419 -7.43 0.61 -2.14
N ASP A 420 -8.66 1.13 -2.08
CA ASP A 420 -9.87 0.39 -1.68
C ASP A 420 -11.07 0.74 -2.55
N SER A 421 -11.42 -0.17 -3.45
CA SER A 421 -12.51 0.04 -4.42
C SER A 421 -13.91 0.14 -3.79
N ALA A 422 -14.10 -0.29 -2.53
CA ALA A 422 -15.41 -0.19 -1.87
C ALA A 422 -15.64 1.23 -1.33
N THR A 423 -14.63 1.83 -0.69
CA THR A 423 -14.69 3.23 -0.26
C THR A 423 -14.69 4.18 -1.46
N LEU A 424 -13.90 3.88 -2.50
CA LEU A 424 -13.94 4.59 -3.78
C LEU A 424 -15.37 4.63 -4.34
N ALA A 425 -16.04 3.48 -4.45
CA ALA A 425 -17.40 3.40 -4.99
C ALA A 425 -18.40 4.23 -4.19
N ARG A 426 -18.25 4.29 -2.85
CA ARG A 426 -19.05 5.15 -1.97
C ARG A 426 -18.84 6.64 -2.30
N ASP A 427 -17.59 7.05 -2.40
CA ASP A 427 -17.22 8.45 -2.63
C ASP A 427 -17.63 8.91 -4.03
N LEU A 428 -17.45 8.05 -5.05
CA LEU A 428 -17.89 8.32 -6.41
C LEU A 428 -19.41 8.47 -6.51
N LYS A 429 -20.19 7.67 -5.75
CA LYS A 429 -21.64 7.82 -5.70
C LYS A 429 -22.04 9.19 -5.21
N TYR A 430 -21.35 9.73 -4.20
CA TYR A 430 -21.57 11.08 -3.68
C TYR A 430 -21.24 12.14 -4.73
N LEU A 431 -20.04 12.09 -5.30
CA LEU A 431 -19.57 13.08 -6.29
C LEU A 431 -20.45 13.07 -7.54
N CYS A 432 -20.82 11.90 -8.07
CA CYS A 432 -21.68 11.78 -9.24
C CYS A 432 -23.14 12.22 -8.95
N GLY A 433 -23.59 12.11 -7.72
CA GLY A 433 -24.85 12.66 -7.24
C GLY A 433 -24.86 14.20 -7.12
N ASN A 434 -23.69 14.83 -7.09
CA ASN A 434 -23.49 16.25 -6.86
C ASN A 434 -22.77 16.98 -8.01
N GLY A 435 -23.08 16.64 -9.26
CA GLY A 435 -22.67 17.43 -10.42
C GLY A 435 -21.48 16.87 -11.20
N TYR A 436 -21.01 15.68 -10.90
CA TYR A 436 -19.93 15.02 -11.64
C TYR A 436 -20.43 13.79 -12.39
N GLU A 437 -19.70 13.37 -13.40
CA GLU A 437 -19.87 12.09 -14.08
C GLU A 437 -18.58 11.29 -14.07
N LEU A 438 -18.70 9.96 -13.95
CA LEU A 438 -17.58 9.05 -14.03
C LEU A 438 -17.24 8.81 -15.51
N VAL A 439 -16.02 9.17 -15.92
CA VAL A 439 -15.58 9.17 -17.32
C VAL A 439 -14.63 8.02 -17.63
N LYS A 440 -13.69 7.72 -16.73
CA LYS A 440 -12.71 6.64 -16.90
C LYS A 440 -12.49 5.90 -15.60
N VAL A 441 -12.22 4.61 -15.71
CA VAL A 441 -11.82 3.73 -14.59
C VAL A 441 -10.70 2.83 -15.08
N ARG A 442 -9.62 2.74 -14.29
CA ARG A 442 -8.57 1.77 -14.56
C ARG A 442 -7.98 1.20 -13.28
N ALA A 443 -7.99 -0.11 -13.16
CA ALA A 443 -7.34 -0.82 -12.06
C ALA A 443 -5.84 -0.98 -12.33
N VAL A 444 -5.02 -0.97 -11.26
CA VAL A 444 -3.57 -1.17 -11.32
C VAL A 444 -3.16 -2.21 -10.28
N ASP A 445 -2.47 -3.26 -10.70
CA ASP A 445 -1.92 -4.24 -9.78
C ASP A 445 -0.62 -3.75 -9.13
N GLN A 446 -0.76 -2.91 -8.12
CA GLN A 446 0.34 -2.38 -7.30
C GLN A 446 0.93 -3.45 -6.34
N PHE A 447 0.11 -4.45 -5.97
CA PHE A 447 0.41 -5.43 -4.93
C PHE A 447 0.12 -6.86 -5.40
N SER A 448 0.88 -7.36 -6.38
CA SER A 448 0.72 -8.74 -6.86
C SER A 448 0.80 -9.76 -5.74
N GLN A 449 0.24 -10.94 -5.94
CA GLN A 449 0.17 -12.04 -4.95
C GLN A 449 -0.71 -11.74 -3.73
N THR A 450 -1.33 -10.54 -3.69
CA THR A 450 -2.27 -10.12 -2.65
C THR A 450 -3.63 -9.77 -3.25
N VAL A 451 -4.66 -9.66 -2.43
CA VAL A 451 -6.02 -9.26 -2.85
C VAL A 451 -6.19 -7.76 -3.05
N HIS A 452 -5.14 -6.97 -2.82
CA HIS A 452 -5.16 -5.52 -2.93
C HIS A 452 -5.01 -5.08 -4.39
N VAL A 453 -5.66 -4.00 -4.74
CA VAL A 453 -5.64 -3.39 -6.06
C VAL A 453 -5.79 -1.88 -5.92
N GLU A 454 -4.99 -1.13 -6.67
CA GLU A 454 -5.15 0.31 -6.85
C GLU A 454 -6.12 0.58 -7.99
N THR A 455 -6.79 1.72 -7.93
CA THR A 455 -7.73 2.15 -8.98
C THR A 455 -7.57 3.63 -9.21
N VAL A 456 -7.44 4.04 -10.47
CA VAL A 456 -7.49 5.44 -10.86
C VAL A 456 -8.77 5.70 -11.62
N VAL A 457 -9.47 6.77 -11.26
CA VAL A 457 -10.69 7.18 -11.95
C VAL A 457 -10.63 8.66 -12.31
N LEU A 458 -11.29 9.00 -13.41
CA LEU A 458 -11.54 10.36 -13.82
C LEU A 458 -13.03 10.69 -13.67
N LEU A 459 -13.30 11.79 -12.96
CA LEU A 459 -14.61 12.44 -12.98
C LEU A 459 -14.49 13.77 -13.69
N SER A 460 -15.49 14.09 -14.51
CA SER A 460 -15.67 15.41 -15.13
C SER A 460 -16.93 16.08 -14.58
N ARG A 461 -16.88 17.40 -14.45
CA ARG A 461 -18.06 18.19 -14.11
C ARG A 461 -19.07 18.12 -15.27
N LYS A 462 -20.35 17.93 -14.95
CA LYS A 462 -21.46 17.91 -15.92
C LYS A 462 -21.75 19.30 -16.50
#